data_fcc60c852b84b1d8f26278089b6bbe7e
#
_entry.id   fcc60c852b84b1d8f26278089b6bbe7e
#
_cell.length_a   1.000
_cell.length_b   1.000
_cell.length_c   1.000
_cell.angle_alpha   90.00
_cell.angle_beta   90.00
_cell.angle_gamma   90.00
#
_symmetry.space_group_name_H-M   'P 1'
#
loop_
_entity.id
_entity.type
_entity.pdbx_description
1 polymer ?
#
loop_
_entity_poly.entity_id
_entity_poly.type
_entity_poly.pdbx_seq_one_letter_code
_entity_poly.pdbx_strand_id
1 'polypeptide(L)'
;LSIRRQRQMCIRDSAMTNEQLGAMMVGDDSYAGSATYYRLAAKIKEIFNKDYFLPVHQGRACEHMLALAFVQPKPGSIVPMNFQFGTSVGKIKYCGGDYVICLQEDGLNRQSSNPFKGDFDLEKLERVLKEQGDNIAFVRIESGTNLIGGQPIALDNMLAVSELCKKYGVLSILDASLLQDNLYFIKTRETAYSDKSIREIVRTLSDAMDIIYFSARKLGFGRGGAIILNDKKLFEHIKTFVSSFEGFPTFGGMSVKEMEAICVGLDDTMDENIIAQGPQFIEYLCNELEDAGIPVVTPPGGLGCHLDAMKFVPHIARKDYPAGSLAAAIYIASGARGMERGGIDEPWDDADVEPYGAMELVRLAVPRRVYTVSQMNYLIDRICWLYDNRELIGGLKFETEGPHNFYDKLNSVSDWPEKLAAKFRMDFGDSL
;
A
#
# COMPACT_ATOMS: atom_id res chain seq x y z
N LEU A 1 24.06 19.29 -15.62
CA LEU A 1 24.28 18.65 -14.29
C LEU A 1 23.03 18.54 -13.42
N SER A 2 21.93 19.17 -13.77
CA SER A 2 20.68 19.12 -13.00
C SER A 2 19.72 17.97 -13.40
N ILE A 3 20.10 17.18 -14.38
CA ILE A 3 19.22 16.18 -15.00
C ILE A 3 19.29 14.81 -14.31
N ARG A 4 20.25 14.60 -13.44
CA ARG A 4 20.35 13.37 -12.64
C ARG A 4 19.44 13.40 -11.39
N ARG A 5 18.22 13.83 -11.52
CA ARG A 5 17.23 13.60 -10.47
C ARG A 5 16.90 12.13 -10.45
N GLN A 6 17.19 11.49 -9.33
CA GLN A 6 16.78 10.11 -9.06
C GLN A 6 15.31 9.96 -9.39
N ARG A 7 14.99 9.02 -10.28
CA ARG A 7 13.60 8.63 -10.55
C ARG A 7 13.12 7.78 -9.39
N GLN A 8 12.50 8.43 -8.41
CA GLN A 8 12.15 7.82 -7.13
C GLN A 8 10.85 7.00 -7.26
N MET A 9 10.92 5.85 -7.91
CA MET A 9 9.81 4.90 -8.00
C MET A 9 9.60 4.07 -6.72
N CYS A 10 10.26 4.41 -5.64
CA CYS A 10 9.98 3.92 -4.29
C CYS A 10 8.94 4.78 -3.55
N ILE A 11 8.71 6.02 -4.00
CA ILE A 11 7.76 6.97 -3.41
C ILE A 11 6.40 6.80 -4.09
N ARG A 12 5.35 6.83 -3.29
CA ARG A 12 3.96 6.62 -3.69
C ARG A 12 3.13 7.91 -3.65
N ASP A 13 3.74 9.01 -3.24
CA ASP A 13 3.04 10.28 -3.08
C ASP A 13 2.76 10.88 -4.46
N SER A 14 1.51 10.95 -4.86
CA SER A 14 1.07 11.67 -6.06
C SER A 14 1.37 13.17 -5.94
N ALA A 15 1.57 13.85 -7.05
CA ALA A 15 1.75 15.28 -7.02
C ALA A 15 0.42 15.98 -6.69
N MET A 16 0.48 17.02 -5.84
CA MET A 16 -0.66 17.87 -5.53
C MET A 16 -1.06 18.72 -6.75
N THR A 17 -2.34 19.02 -6.88
CA THR A 17 -2.86 19.98 -7.86
C THR A 17 -2.62 21.42 -7.42
N ASN A 18 -2.79 22.36 -8.36
CA ASN A 18 -2.77 23.79 -8.03
C ASN A 18 -3.90 24.17 -7.06
N GLU A 19 -5.05 23.50 -7.17
CA GLU A 19 -6.20 23.66 -6.27
C GLU A 19 -5.84 23.22 -4.85
N GLN A 20 -5.17 22.06 -4.70
CA GLN A 20 -4.67 21.61 -3.39
C GLN A 20 -3.66 22.59 -2.79
N LEU A 21 -2.71 23.07 -3.59
CA LEU A 21 -1.72 24.06 -3.16
C LEU A 21 -2.36 25.39 -2.79
N GLY A 22 -3.36 25.85 -3.57
CA GLY A 22 -4.14 27.04 -3.28
C GLY A 22 -4.93 26.92 -1.97
N ALA A 23 -5.56 25.76 -1.74
CA ALA A 23 -6.30 25.49 -0.50
C ALA A 23 -5.40 25.54 0.74
N MET A 24 -4.16 25.09 0.65
CA MET A 24 -3.19 25.16 1.76
C MET A 24 -2.95 26.60 2.26
N MET A 25 -3.16 27.62 1.40
CA MET A 25 -2.90 29.02 1.74
C MET A 25 -4.01 29.66 2.59
N VAL A 26 -5.17 29.04 2.68
CA VAL A 26 -6.35 29.55 3.43
C VAL A 26 -6.65 28.74 4.69
N GLY A 27 -5.71 27.88 5.10
CA GLY A 27 -5.85 27.06 6.31
C GLY A 27 -6.01 27.91 7.57
N ASP A 28 -7.03 27.61 8.36
CA ASP A 28 -7.30 28.24 9.66
C ASP A 28 -6.56 27.46 10.76
N ASP A 29 -5.56 28.12 11.35
CA ASP A 29 -4.67 27.55 12.38
C ASP A 29 -5.20 27.78 13.81
N SER A 30 -6.50 27.91 13.99
CA SER A 30 -7.12 27.99 15.31
C SER A 30 -6.89 26.72 16.10
N TYR A 31 -6.44 26.84 17.36
CA TYR A 31 -5.95 25.73 18.18
C TYR A 31 -6.99 24.63 18.43
N ALA A 32 -8.23 24.96 18.64
CA ALA A 32 -9.31 24.02 18.94
C ALA A 32 -10.54 24.30 18.07
N GLY A 33 -10.86 23.36 17.18
CA GLY A 33 -12.04 23.45 16.35
C GLY A 33 -11.92 24.50 15.26
N SER A 34 -10.85 24.46 14.46
CA SER A 34 -10.63 25.36 13.34
C SER A 34 -11.68 25.18 12.23
N ALA A 35 -11.94 26.22 11.44
CA ALA A 35 -12.80 26.13 10.26
C ALA A 35 -12.31 25.07 9.28
N THR A 36 -10.99 24.89 9.14
CA THR A 36 -10.34 23.82 8.37
C THR A 36 -10.75 22.43 8.84
N TYR A 37 -10.71 22.16 10.16
CA TYR A 37 -11.14 20.88 10.71
C TYR A 37 -12.59 20.57 10.35
N TYR A 38 -13.48 21.53 10.52
CA TYR A 38 -14.90 21.32 10.21
C TYR A 38 -15.17 21.16 8.71
N ARG A 39 -14.41 21.84 7.84
CA ARG A 39 -14.49 21.60 6.37
C ARG A 39 -14.10 20.16 6.01
N LEU A 40 -12.99 19.67 6.56
CA LEU A 40 -12.55 18.30 6.31
C LEU A 40 -13.53 17.27 6.90
N ALA A 41 -14.06 17.49 8.10
CA ALA A 41 -15.08 16.64 8.70
C ALA A 41 -16.36 16.60 7.84
N ALA A 42 -16.81 17.75 7.33
CA ALA A 42 -17.95 17.83 6.43
C ALA A 42 -17.69 17.07 5.11
N LYS A 43 -16.48 17.20 4.54
CA LYS A 43 -16.08 16.49 3.32
C LYS A 43 -16.05 14.97 3.55
N ILE A 44 -15.54 14.50 4.67
CA ILE A 44 -15.54 13.09 5.05
C ILE A 44 -16.97 12.58 5.19
N LYS A 45 -17.86 13.35 5.84
CA LYS A 45 -19.27 12.97 5.95
C LYS A 45 -19.95 12.94 4.58
N GLU A 46 -19.67 13.89 3.70
CA GLU A 46 -20.20 13.93 2.32
C GLU A 46 -19.83 12.65 1.54
N ILE A 47 -18.55 12.23 1.60
CA ILE A 47 -18.03 11.11 0.79
C ILE A 47 -18.32 9.77 1.44
N PHE A 48 -17.99 9.60 2.72
CA PHE A 48 -17.98 8.33 3.43
C PHE A 48 -19.21 8.09 4.32
N ASN A 49 -20.10 9.07 4.49
CA ASN A 49 -21.23 8.97 5.41
C ASN A 49 -20.81 8.63 6.86
N LYS A 50 -19.67 9.14 7.32
CA LYS A 50 -19.19 8.96 8.67
C LYS A 50 -19.30 10.25 9.47
N ASP A 51 -19.90 10.16 10.68
CA ASP A 51 -20.18 11.32 11.53
C ASP A 51 -18.97 11.77 12.34
N TYR A 52 -18.06 10.83 12.64
CA TYR A 52 -16.90 11.07 13.48
C TYR A 52 -15.59 10.91 12.71
N PHE A 53 -14.67 11.82 12.96
CA PHE A 53 -13.40 11.93 12.30
C PHE A 53 -12.30 12.24 13.33
N LEU A 54 -11.23 11.46 13.31
CA LEU A 54 -10.00 11.67 14.07
C LEU A 54 -8.83 11.84 13.10
N PRO A 55 -8.27 13.04 12.96
CA PRO A 55 -7.06 13.24 12.18
C PRO A 55 -5.84 12.65 12.89
N VAL A 56 -4.87 12.17 12.11
CA VAL A 56 -3.56 11.70 12.57
C VAL A 56 -2.48 12.09 11.56
N HIS A 57 -1.22 12.17 12.00
CA HIS A 57 -0.14 12.67 11.13
C HIS A 57 0.20 11.75 9.94
N GLN A 58 -0.21 10.48 9.96
CA GLN A 58 -0.02 9.51 8.87
C GLN A 58 -0.81 8.21 9.11
N GLY A 59 -1.01 7.41 8.04
CA GLY A 59 -1.81 6.17 8.12
C GLY A 59 -1.32 5.15 9.15
N ARG A 60 0.00 4.99 9.33
CA ARG A 60 0.55 4.06 10.35
C ARG A 60 0.25 4.49 11.81
N ALA A 61 -0.09 5.74 12.03
CA ALA A 61 -0.59 6.19 13.32
C ALA A 61 -2.01 5.67 13.55
N CYS A 62 -2.86 5.62 12.51
CA CYS A 62 -4.18 4.96 12.62
C CYS A 62 -4.02 3.51 13.09
N GLU A 63 -3.13 2.74 12.46
CA GLU A 63 -2.85 1.35 12.83
C GLU A 63 -2.46 1.23 14.30
N HIS A 64 -1.61 2.15 14.78
CA HIS A 64 -1.18 2.16 16.18
C HIS A 64 -2.35 2.47 17.13
N MET A 65 -3.14 3.51 16.84
CA MET A 65 -4.29 3.87 17.67
C MET A 65 -5.32 2.74 17.76
N LEU A 66 -5.58 2.06 16.64
CA LEU A 66 -6.50 0.93 16.60
C LEU A 66 -5.96 -0.30 17.35
N ALA A 67 -4.65 -0.58 17.23
CA ALA A 67 -4.03 -1.66 18.00
C ALA A 67 -4.05 -1.37 19.52
N LEU A 68 -3.77 -0.14 19.94
CA LEU A 68 -3.89 0.28 21.35
C LEU A 68 -5.33 0.17 21.85
N ALA A 69 -6.31 0.52 21.02
CA ALA A 69 -7.72 0.51 21.41
C ALA A 69 -8.31 -0.90 21.52
N PHE A 70 -7.93 -1.82 20.63
CA PHE A 70 -8.64 -3.10 20.49
C PHE A 70 -7.78 -4.35 20.71
N VAL A 71 -6.45 -4.28 20.53
CA VAL A 71 -5.53 -5.40 20.75
C VAL A 71 -4.93 -5.35 22.14
N GLN A 72 -4.37 -4.21 22.54
CA GLN A 72 -3.70 -4.08 23.84
C GLN A 72 -4.55 -4.46 25.06
N PRO A 73 -5.87 -4.12 25.11
CA PRO A 73 -6.73 -4.54 26.25
C PRO A 73 -6.96 -6.06 26.31
N LYS A 74 -6.59 -6.79 25.26
CA LYS A 74 -6.87 -8.22 25.10
C LYS A 74 -5.61 -8.96 24.56
N PRO A 75 -4.56 -9.10 25.41
CA PRO A 75 -3.35 -9.80 25.02
C PRO A 75 -3.64 -11.21 24.52
N GLY A 76 -2.96 -11.63 23.42
CA GLY A 76 -3.21 -12.90 22.74
C GLY A 76 -4.39 -12.87 21.77
N SER A 77 -5.08 -11.73 21.62
CA SER A 77 -6.15 -11.60 20.63
C SER A 77 -5.61 -11.68 19.21
N ILE A 78 -6.49 -12.09 18.29
CA ILE A 78 -6.18 -12.34 16.89
C ILE A 78 -6.84 -11.30 16.00
N VAL A 79 -6.12 -10.88 14.95
CA VAL A 79 -6.61 -10.02 13.88
C VAL A 79 -6.60 -10.80 12.56
N PRO A 80 -7.74 -11.37 12.11
CA PRO A 80 -7.86 -11.89 10.76
C PRO A 80 -7.72 -10.77 9.73
N MET A 81 -6.99 -11.04 8.64
CA MET A 81 -6.76 -10.09 7.55
C MET A 81 -6.62 -10.80 6.22
N ASN A 82 -6.93 -10.11 5.10
CA ASN A 82 -6.69 -10.70 3.79
C ASN A 82 -5.19 -10.94 3.57
N PHE A 83 -4.34 -9.95 3.82
CA PHE A 83 -2.90 -10.16 3.82
C PHE A 83 -2.19 -9.27 4.84
N GLN A 84 -0.99 -9.65 5.20
CA GLN A 84 -0.16 -8.89 6.14
C GLN A 84 0.35 -7.59 5.52
N PHE A 85 0.58 -6.60 6.39
CA PHE A 85 1.32 -5.39 6.08
C PHE A 85 2.24 -5.06 7.25
N GLY A 86 3.54 -4.96 7.02
CA GLY A 86 4.56 -4.96 8.08
C GLY A 86 4.31 -3.98 9.22
N THR A 87 3.84 -2.73 8.92
CA THR A 87 3.55 -1.77 9.98
C THR A 87 2.33 -2.14 10.82
N SER A 88 1.29 -2.73 10.21
CA SER A 88 0.10 -3.21 10.92
C SER A 88 0.44 -4.41 11.81
N VAL A 89 1.12 -5.41 11.25
CA VAL A 89 1.59 -6.60 11.99
C VAL A 89 2.49 -6.19 13.15
N GLY A 90 3.45 -5.31 12.91
CA GLY A 90 4.33 -4.80 13.97
C GLY A 90 3.57 -4.14 15.13
N LYS A 91 2.48 -3.39 14.86
CA LYS A 91 1.65 -2.77 15.90
C LYS A 91 0.79 -3.79 16.64
N ILE A 92 0.23 -4.77 15.93
CA ILE A 92 -0.53 -5.87 16.53
C ILE A 92 0.36 -6.65 17.49
N LYS A 93 1.55 -7.08 17.05
CA LYS A 93 2.53 -7.80 17.88
C LYS A 93 3.00 -6.95 19.06
N TYR A 94 3.32 -5.67 18.86
CA TYR A 94 3.72 -4.74 19.92
C TYR A 94 2.65 -4.63 21.02
N CYS A 95 1.36 -4.64 20.65
CA CYS A 95 0.24 -4.61 21.57
C CYS A 95 -0.11 -5.99 22.17
N GLY A 96 0.68 -7.03 21.91
CA GLY A 96 0.51 -8.38 22.47
C GLY A 96 -0.50 -9.25 21.75
N GLY A 97 -0.92 -8.88 20.54
CA GLY A 97 -1.80 -9.69 19.68
C GLY A 97 -1.07 -10.51 18.63
N ASP A 98 -1.85 -11.23 17.87
CA ASP A 98 -1.40 -12.00 16.71
C ASP A 98 -2.33 -11.79 15.52
N TYR A 99 -2.02 -12.39 14.37
CA TYR A 99 -2.83 -12.25 13.17
C TYR A 99 -2.98 -13.58 12.43
N VAL A 100 -4.01 -13.68 11.61
CA VAL A 100 -4.24 -14.82 10.70
C VAL A 100 -4.54 -14.29 9.31
N ILE A 101 -3.77 -14.77 8.32
CA ILE A 101 -4.00 -14.44 6.92
C ILE A 101 -5.13 -15.31 6.38
N CYS A 102 -6.15 -14.65 5.85
CA CYS A 102 -7.32 -15.26 5.21
C CYS A 102 -7.37 -14.89 3.72
N LEU A 103 -6.22 -14.90 3.04
CA LEU A 103 -6.13 -14.65 1.61
C LEU A 103 -6.65 -15.87 0.84
N GLN A 104 -7.37 -15.63 -0.25
CA GLN A 104 -7.75 -16.67 -1.19
C GLN A 104 -6.53 -17.37 -1.82
N GLU A 105 -6.68 -18.61 -2.24
CA GLU A 105 -5.58 -19.48 -2.70
C GLU A 105 -4.76 -18.86 -3.84
N ASP A 106 -5.43 -18.24 -4.81
CA ASP A 106 -4.78 -17.64 -5.99
C ASP A 106 -4.05 -16.31 -5.71
N GLY A 107 -4.22 -15.76 -4.51
CA GLY A 107 -3.63 -14.47 -4.12
C GLY A 107 -2.11 -14.41 -4.22
N LEU A 108 -1.43 -15.53 -3.98
CA LEU A 108 0.04 -15.64 -4.06
C LEU A 108 0.53 -16.06 -5.44
N ASN A 109 -0.35 -16.46 -6.34
CA ASN A 109 0.03 -16.76 -7.71
C ASN A 109 0.43 -15.48 -8.44
N ARG A 110 1.72 -15.33 -8.73
CA ARG A 110 2.25 -14.14 -9.40
C ARG A 110 1.72 -13.96 -10.82
N GLN A 111 1.39 -15.05 -11.50
CA GLN A 111 0.81 -15.06 -12.85
C GLN A 111 -0.54 -15.78 -12.80
N SER A 112 -1.62 -15.04 -12.68
CA SER A 112 -2.98 -15.53 -12.59
C SER A 112 -3.88 -14.68 -13.46
N SER A 113 -5.02 -15.24 -13.89
CA SER A 113 -6.09 -14.51 -14.56
C SER A 113 -7.14 -13.97 -13.60
N ASN A 114 -7.02 -14.26 -12.30
CA ASN A 114 -7.97 -13.79 -11.30
C ASN A 114 -7.91 -12.25 -11.16
N PRO A 115 -9.03 -11.53 -11.41
CA PRO A 115 -9.04 -10.08 -11.38
C PRO A 115 -8.91 -9.47 -9.98
N PHE A 116 -9.20 -10.25 -8.91
CA PHE A 116 -9.24 -9.80 -7.51
C PHE A 116 -8.47 -10.72 -6.58
N LYS A 117 -7.16 -10.80 -6.79
CA LYS A 117 -6.28 -11.68 -5.99
C LYS A 117 -6.16 -11.29 -4.51
N GLY A 118 -6.60 -10.06 -4.16
CA GLY A 118 -6.62 -9.58 -2.77
C GLY A 118 -7.82 -10.05 -1.94
N ASP A 119 -8.75 -10.80 -2.53
CA ASP A 119 -9.95 -11.28 -1.87
C ASP A 119 -9.67 -12.15 -0.65
N PHE A 120 -10.57 -12.08 0.33
CA PHE A 120 -10.61 -13.05 1.41
C PHE A 120 -11.08 -14.41 0.92
N ASP A 121 -10.46 -15.46 1.46
CA ASP A 121 -11.07 -16.77 1.60
C ASP A 121 -12.14 -16.69 2.69
N LEU A 122 -13.40 -16.54 2.27
CA LEU A 122 -14.54 -16.36 3.18
C LEU A 122 -14.80 -17.59 4.06
N GLU A 123 -14.54 -18.79 3.56
CA GLU A 123 -14.71 -20.03 4.35
C GLU A 123 -13.63 -20.10 5.46
N LYS A 124 -12.41 -19.76 5.14
CA LYS A 124 -11.33 -19.67 6.12
C LYS A 124 -11.61 -18.59 7.16
N LEU A 125 -12.05 -17.40 6.73
CA LEU A 125 -12.42 -16.33 7.63
C LEU A 125 -13.54 -16.76 8.57
N GLU A 126 -14.63 -17.33 8.05
CA GLU A 126 -15.76 -17.78 8.88
C GLU A 126 -15.33 -18.84 9.89
N ARG A 127 -14.48 -19.79 9.48
CA ARG A 127 -13.91 -20.80 10.39
C ARG A 127 -13.10 -20.16 11.52
N VAL A 128 -12.22 -19.20 11.20
CA VAL A 128 -11.43 -18.46 12.20
C VAL A 128 -12.34 -17.70 13.16
N LEU A 129 -13.35 -16.98 12.66
CA LEU A 129 -14.30 -16.24 13.50
C LEU A 129 -15.07 -17.17 14.43
N LYS A 130 -15.47 -18.34 13.97
CA LYS A 130 -16.18 -19.35 14.76
C LYS A 130 -15.30 -20.01 15.83
N GLU A 131 -14.06 -20.35 15.47
CA GLU A 131 -13.14 -21.06 16.37
C GLU A 131 -12.55 -20.15 17.44
N GLN A 132 -12.22 -18.92 17.05
CA GLN A 132 -11.58 -17.95 17.96
C GLN A 132 -12.58 -17.15 18.81
N GLY A 133 -13.81 -16.98 18.32
CA GLY A 133 -14.90 -16.33 19.06
C GLY A 133 -14.48 -14.99 19.65
N ASP A 134 -14.63 -14.87 20.97
CA ASP A 134 -14.28 -13.64 21.70
C ASP A 134 -12.78 -13.28 21.61
N ASN A 135 -11.90 -14.18 21.16
CA ASN A 135 -10.47 -13.88 21.02
C ASN A 135 -10.14 -13.04 19.79
N ILE A 136 -11.10 -12.72 18.94
CA ILE A 136 -10.89 -11.79 17.82
C ILE A 136 -10.91 -10.35 18.35
N ALA A 137 -9.90 -9.55 17.96
CA ALA A 137 -9.87 -8.11 18.26
C ALA A 137 -10.71 -7.33 17.24
N PHE A 138 -10.48 -7.56 15.96
CA PHE A 138 -11.22 -7.03 14.81
C PHE A 138 -10.78 -7.77 13.54
N VAL A 139 -11.52 -7.64 12.45
CA VAL A 139 -11.08 -8.06 11.10
C VAL A 139 -10.54 -6.86 10.35
N ARG A 140 -9.30 -6.96 9.82
CA ARG A 140 -8.68 -5.92 8.99
C ARG A 140 -8.81 -6.25 7.50
N ILE A 141 -9.42 -5.35 6.75
CA ILE A 141 -9.59 -5.45 5.30
C ILE A 141 -8.64 -4.45 4.65
N GLU A 142 -7.65 -4.90 3.88
CA GLU A 142 -6.75 -4.02 3.13
C GLU A 142 -7.25 -3.88 1.69
N SER A 143 -7.81 -2.72 1.34
CA SER A 143 -8.21 -2.43 -0.03
C SER A 143 -6.98 -2.11 -0.88
N GLY A 144 -6.65 -3.01 -1.83
CA GLY A 144 -5.41 -2.99 -2.60
C GLY A 144 -4.24 -3.58 -1.80
N THR A 145 -4.13 -4.90 -1.82
CA THR A 145 -3.16 -5.70 -1.04
C THR A 145 -1.73 -5.45 -1.50
N ASN A 146 -1.00 -4.65 -0.74
CA ASN A 146 0.28 -4.06 -1.13
C ASN A 146 1.37 -5.10 -1.42
N LEU A 147 1.54 -6.09 -0.52
CA LEU A 147 2.70 -7.01 -0.54
C LEU A 147 2.59 -8.10 -1.61
N ILE A 148 1.41 -8.32 -2.18
CA ILE A 148 1.20 -9.30 -3.26
C ILE A 148 1.05 -8.65 -4.63
N GLY A 149 1.61 -7.43 -4.81
CA GLY A 149 1.58 -6.72 -6.07
C GLY A 149 0.49 -5.65 -6.19
N GLY A 150 0.01 -5.10 -5.07
CA GLY A 150 -1.06 -4.08 -5.06
C GLY A 150 -2.40 -4.64 -5.55
N GLN A 151 -2.65 -5.93 -5.33
CA GLN A 151 -3.80 -6.63 -5.88
C GLN A 151 -5.12 -6.15 -5.28
N PRO A 152 -6.14 -5.90 -6.11
CA PRO A 152 -7.42 -5.42 -5.64
C PRO A 152 -8.23 -6.52 -4.93
N ILE A 153 -9.19 -6.06 -4.14
CA ILE A 153 -10.24 -6.84 -3.52
C ILE A 153 -11.60 -6.43 -4.10
N ALA A 154 -12.44 -7.39 -4.43
CA ALA A 154 -13.78 -7.16 -4.97
C ALA A 154 -14.69 -6.48 -3.93
N LEU A 155 -15.60 -5.62 -4.39
CA LEU A 155 -16.57 -4.99 -3.50
C LEU A 155 -17.48 -6.05 -2.86
N ASP A 156 -17.96 -7.01 -3.64
CA ASP A 156 -18.82 -8.10 -3.11
C ASP A 156 -18.09 -8.91 -2.03
N ASN A 157 -16.79 -9.15 -2.19
CA ASN A 157 -15.99 -9.84 -1.17
C ASN A 157 -15.87 -9.00 0.12
N MET A 158 -15.59 -7.70 0.02
CA MET A 158 -15.56 -6.81 1.19
C MET A 158 -16.90 -6.73 1.91
N LEU A 159 -18.01 -6.69 1.18
CA LEU A 159 -19.35 -6.72 1.75
C LEU A 159 -19.63 -8.04 2.47
N ALA A 160 -19.26 -9.17 1.88
CA ALA A 160 -19.39 -10.48 2.52
C ALA A 160 -18.55 -10.60 3.80
N VAL A 161 -17.34 -10.06 3.82
CA VAL A 161 -16.52 -9.97 5.05
C VAL A 161 -17.24 -9.17 6.12
N SER A 162 -17.83 -8.02 5.77
CA SER A 162 -18.61 -7.20 6.72
C SER A 162 -19.82 -7.96 7.28
N GLU A 163 -20.56 -8.70 6.45
CA GLU A 163 -21.68 -9.51 6.91
C GLU A 163 -21.24 -10.64 7.87
N LEU A 164 -20.09 -11.28 7.61
CA LEU A 164 -19.51 -12.24 8.53
C LEU A 164 -19.13 -11.57 9.86
N CYS A 165 -18.50 -10.40 9.82
CA CYS A 165 -18.19 -9.63 11.02
C CYS A 165 -19.43 -9.33 11.85
N LYS A 166 -20.49 -8.84 11.24
CA LYS A 166 -21.81 -8.59 11.91
C LYS A 166 -22.39 -9.87 12.50
N LYS A 167 -22.36 -10.97 11.77
CA LYS A 167 -22.87 -12.28 12.22
C LYS A 167 -22.19 -12.76 13.49
N TYR A 168 -20.90 -12.53 13.62
CA TYR A 168 -20.11 -12.97 14.77
C TYR A 168 -19.86 -11.87 15.81
N GLY A 169 -20.41 -10.65 15.66
CA GLY A 169 -20.25 -9.55 16.59
C GLY A 169 -18.83 -9.00 16.68
N VAL A 170 -18.07 -9.07 15.59
CA VAL A 170 -16.69 -8.61 15.47
C VAL A 170 -16.65 -7.32 14.65
N LEU A 171 -15.75 -6.38 14.99
CA LEU A 171 -15.58 -5.13 14.24
C LEU A 171 -14.92 -5.37 12.90
N SER A 172 -15.47 -4.76 11.85
CA SER A 172 -14.86 -4.67 10.51
C SER A 172 -14.10 -3.35 10.38
N ILE A 173 -12.79 -3.42 10.11
CA ILE A 173 -11.91 -2.25 9.94
C ILE A 173 -11.32 -2.24 8.54
N LEU A 174 -11.66 -1.23 7.74
CA LEU A 174 -11.15 -1.05 6.39
C LEU A 174 -9.89 -0.17 6.41
N ASP A 175 -8.78 -0.70 5.90
CA ASP A 175 -7.64 0.09 5.44
C ASP A 175 -7.93 0.60 4.03
N ALA A 176 -8.38 1.85 3.95
CA ALA A 176 -8.68 2.53 2.70
C ALA A 176 -7.48 3.27 2.10
N SER A 177 -6.27 2.96 2.53
CA SER A 177 -5.08 3.69 2.07
C SER A 177 -4.84 3.57 0.55
N LEU A 178 -5.23 2.47 -0.09
CA LEU A 178 -5.13 2.25 -1.54
C LEU A 178 -6.51 2.19 -2.21
N LEU A 179 -7.54 2.68 -1.54
CA LEU A 179 -8.92 2.59 -2.00
C LEU A 179 -9.11 3.17 -3.41
N GLN A 180 -8.45 4.28 -3.75
CA GLN A 180 -8.60 4.90 -5.07
C GLN A 180 -8.18 3.98 -6.23
N ASP A 181 -7.13 3.14 -6.07
CA ASP A 181 -6.74 2.16 -7.06
C ASP A 181 -7.74 0.99 -7.09
N ASN A 182 -8.16 0.55 -5.91
CA ASN A 182 -9.15 -0.52 -5.78
C ASN A 182 -10.50 -0.16 -6.40
N LEU A 183 -10.95 1.10 -6.24
CA LEU A 183 -12.19 1.62 -6.85
C LEU A 183 -12.15 1.56 -8.38
N TYR A 184 -10.99 1.89 -8.98
CA TYR A 184 -10.81 1.73 -10.42
C TYR A 184 -11.00 0.28 -10.86
N PHE A 185 -10.41 -0.67 -10.13
CA PHE A 185 -10.55 -2.09 -10.46
C PHE A 185 -11.97 -2.64 -10.22
N ILE A 186 -12.66 -2.22 -9.16
CA ILE A 186 -14.08 -2.53 -8.96
C ILE A 186 -14.87 -2.05 -10.18
N LYS A 187 -14.71 -0.79 -10.55
CA LYS A 187 -15.42 -0.17 -11.68
C LYS A 187 -15.18 -0.88 -13.01
N THR A 188 -13.93 -1.34 -13.25
CA THR A 188 -13.52 -1.92 -14.54
C THR A 188 -13.60 -3.45 -14.60
N ARG A 189 -13.58 -4.14 -13.45
CA ARG A 189 -13.51 -5.61 -13.39
C ARG A 189 -14.74 -6.28 -12.76
N GLU A 190 -15.56 -5.56 -11.96
CA GLU A 190 -16.81 -6.06 -11.42
C GLU A 190 -17.99 -5.52 -12.23
N THR A 191 -18.60 -6.38 -13.06
CA THR A 191 -19.71 -5.99 -13.96
C THR A 191 -20.89 -5.37 -13.21
N ALA A 192 -21.17 -5.83 -11.99
CA ALA A 192 -22.27 -5.33 -11.16
C ALA A 192 -22.15 -3.83 -10.78
N TYR A 193 -20.95 -3.27 -10.86
CA TYR A 193 -20.65 -1.89 -10.45
C TYR A 193 -20.15 -1.01 -11.60
N SER A 194 -20.08 -1.52 -12.81
CA SER A 194 -19.54 -0.82 -13.98
C SER A 194 -20.33 0.44 -14.37
N ASP A 195 -21.62 0.51 -14.04
CA ASP A 195 -22.52 1.66 -14.27
C ASP A 195 -22.59 2.63 -13.06
N LYS A 196 -22.05 2.22 -11.90
CA LYS A 196 -22.11 3.03 -10.69
C LYS A 196 -21.03 4.12 -10.70
N SER A 197 -21.34 5.27 -10.13
CA SER A 197 -20.32 6.31 -9.86
C SER A 197 -19.37 5.85 -8.76
N ILE A 198 -18.15 6.39 -8.74
CA ILE A 198 -17.18 6.13 -7.68
C ILE A 198 -17.77 6.48 -6.30
N ARG A 199 -18.54 7.57 -6.20
CA ARG A 199 -19.21 7.99 -4.95
C ARG A 199 -20.23 6.96 -4.46
N GLU A 200 -21.00 6.33 -5.36
CA GLU A 200 -21.94 5.27 -4.99
C GLU A 200 -21.21 4.03 -4.48
N ILE A 201 -20.13 3.61 -5.15
CA ILE A 201 -19.30 2.48 -4.71
C ILE A 201 -18.71 2.75 -3.33
N VAL A 202 -18.11 3.93 -3.12
CA VAL A 202 -17.54 4.33 -1.82
C VAL A 202 -18.61 4.35 -0.73
N ARG A 203 -19.82 4.87 -1.06
CA ARG A 203 -20.93 4.92 -0.11
C ARG A 203 -21.36 3.52 0.31
N THR A 204 -21.54 2.61 -0.65
CA THR A 204 -21.91 1.21 -0.39
C THR A 204 -20.89 0.54 0.51
N LEU A 205 -19.60 0.67 0.20
CA LEU A 205 -18.52 0.11 1.00
C LEU A 205 -18.46 0.74 2.40
N SER A 206 -18.53 2.06 2.46
CA SER A 206 -18.40 2.79 3.73
C SER A 206 -19.54 2.47 4.70
N ASP A 207 -20.78 2.39 4.20
CA ASP A 207 -21.96 2.06 5.05
C ASP A 207 -21.87 0.64 5.62
N ALA A 208 -21.13 -0.27 4.98
CA ALA A 208 -20.93 -1.63 5.44
C ALA A 208 -19.86 -1.72 6.56
N MET A 209 -18.88 -0.82 6.64
CA MET A 209 -17.74 -0.90 7.55
C MET A 209 -17.98 -0.17 8.88
N ASP A 210 -17.54 -0.77 10.00
CA ASP A 210 -17.61 -0.14 11.31
C ASP A 210 -16.63 1.01 11.43
N ILE A 211 -15.37 0.78 11.06
CA ILE A 211 -14.29 1.76 11.10
C ILE A 211 -13.56 1.76 9.76
N ILE A 212 -13.22 2.94 9.27
CA ILE A 212 -12.35 3.12 8.11
C ILE A 212 -11.16 3.96 8.54
N TYR A 213 -9.97 3.59 8.11
CA TYR A 213 -8.80 4.45 8.24
C TYR A 213 -8.04 4.55 6.92
N PHE A 214 -7.27 5.62 6.77
CA PHE A 214 -6.47 5.80 5.56
C PHE A 214 -5.22 6.63 5.78
N SER A 215 -4.25 6.42 4.88
CA SER A 215 -3.11 7.30 4.68
C SER A 215 -3.43 8.31 3.58
N ALA A 216 -3.46 9.58 3.92
CA ALA A 216 -3.75 10.66 2.98
C ALA A 216 -2.64 10.85 1.92
N ARG A 217 -1.46 10.25 2.09
CA ARG A 217 -0.42 10.22 1.05
C ARG A 217 -0.83 9.46 -0.21
N LYS A 218 -1.89 8.67 -0.11
CA LYS A 218 -2.44 7.86 -1.18
C LYS A 218 -3.88 8.28 -1.47
N LEU A 219 -4.79 8.06 -0.53
CA LEU A 219 -6.16 8.56 -0.61
C LEU A 219 -6.19 10.06 -0.26
N GLY A 220 -6.65 10.92 -1.17
CA GLY A 220 -6.68 12.37 -0.97
C GLY A 220 -5.40 13.11 -1.39
N PHE A 221 -4.35 12.40 -1.88
CA PHE A 221 -3.12 12.95 -2.47
C PHE A 221 -2.45 14.07 -1.65
N GLY A 222 -2.59 14.04 -0.32
CA GLY A 222 -1.99 14.97 0.62
C GLY A 222 -1.04 14.27 1.59
N ARG A 223 -0.87 14.83 2.78
CA ARG A 223 -0.14 14.19 3.88
C ARG A 223 -1.04 14.09 5.10
N GLY A 224 -0.81 13.08 5.92
CA GLY A 224 -1.65 12.82 7.08
C GLY A 224 -2.35 11.48 7.00
N GLY A 225 -3.37 11.32 7.82
CA GLY A 225 -4.25 10.16 7.87
C GLY A 225 -5.51 10.47 8.68
N ALA A 226 -6.45 9.54 8.66
CA ALA A 226 -7.69 9.68 9.41
C ALA A 226 -8.24 8.33 9.84
N ILE A 227 -8.94 8.34 10.98
CA ILE A 227 -9.84 7.28 11.43
C ILE A 227 -11.25 7.86 11.38
N ILE A 228 -12.17 7.19 10.71
CA ILE A 228 -13.55 7.65 10.52
C ILE A 228 -14.54 6.54 10.86
N LEU A 229 -15.64 6.89 11.52
CA LEU A 229 -16.62 5.93 12.03
C LEU A 229 -17.95 6.62 12.39
N ASN A 230 -19.00 5.82 12.72
CA ASN A 230 -20.30 6.34 13.15
C ASN A 230 -20.61 6.05 14.64
N ASP A 231 -19.97 5.05 15.24
CA ASP A 231 -20.22 4.73 16.64
C ASP A 231 -19.54 5.73 17.57
N LYS A 232 -20.34 6.47 18.35
CA LYS A 232 -19.86 7.48 19.30
C LYS A 232 -19.01 6.89 20.43
N LYS A 233 -19.32 5.68 20.90
CA LYS A 233 -18.57 5.05 21.99
C LYS A 233 -17.19 4.65 21.53
N LEU A 234 -17.09 4.05 20.35
CA LEU A 234 -15.81 3.71 19.72
C LEU A 234 -15.00 4.97 19.43
N PHE A 235 -15.65 6.03 18.94
CA PHE A 235 -14.99 7.33 18.71
C PHE A 235 -14.37 7.89 19.99
N GLU A 236 -15.15 8.00 21.09
CA GLU A 236 -14.64 8.52 22.36
C GLU A 236 -13.51 7.64 22.91
N HIS A 237 -13.59 6.33 22.72
CA HIS A 237 -12.53 5.41 23.14
C HIS A 237 -11.23 5.63 22.34
N ILE A 238 -11.29 5.64 21.02
CA ILE A 238 -10.10 5.83 20.17
C ILE A 238 -9.52 7.24 20.36
N LYS A 239 -10.35 8.25 20.54
CA LYS A 239 -9.95 9.64 20.78
C LYS A 239 -8.98 9.81 21.94
N THR A 240 -9.09 8.98 22.98
CA THR A 240 -8.17 9.04 24.13
C THR A 240 -6.72 8.74 23.73
N PHE A 241 -6.53 7.79 22.83
CA PHE A 241 -5.19 7.44 22.29
C PHE A 241 -4.67 8.51 21.33
N VAL A 242 -5.53 9.04 20.44
CA VAL A 242 -5.15 10.15 19.56
C VAL A 242 -4.67 11.35 20.37
N SER A 243 -5.40 11.71 21.43
CA SER A 243 -5.01 12.81 22.33
C SER A 243 -3.67 12.59 23.02
N SER A 244 -3.34 11.33 23.33
CA SER A 244 -2.11 10.98 24.06
C SER A 244 -0.88 10.85 23.16
N PHE A 245 -1.04 10.37 21.91
CA PHE A 245 0.06 9.99 21.04
C PHE A 245 0.23 10.88 19.79
N GLU A 246 -0.86 11.49 19.30
CA GLU A 246 -0.85 12.29 18.07
C GLU A 246 -0.96 13.79 18.38
N GLY A 247 -1.66 14.17 19.42
CA GLY A 247 -1.90 15.55 19.81
C GLY A 247 -3.39 15.88 19.92
N PHE A 248 -3.73 17.14 19.79
CA PHE A 248 -5.10 17.60 19.97
C PHE A 248 -6.05 16.92 18.97
N PRO A 249 -7.26 16.45 19.38
CA PRO A 249 -8.15 15.65 18.52
C PRO A 249 -8.61 16.37 17.24
N THR A 250 -8.50 17.69 17.17
CA THR A 250 -8.83 18.48 15.96
C THR A 250 -7.64 18.71 15.04
N PHE A 251 -6.43 18.26 15.41
CA PHE A 251 -5.23 18.33 14.58
C PHE A 251 -4.62 16.96 14.31
N GLY A 252 -4.55 16.08 15.34
CA GLY A 252 -3.94 14.76 15.23
C GLY A 252 -2.51 14.79 14.73
N GLY A 253 -1.72 15.79 15.11
CA GLY A 253 -0.35 15.96 14.62
C GLY A 253 -0.24 16.43 13.16
N MET A 254 -1.36 16.73 12.47
CA MET A 254 -1.36 17.29 11.12
C MET A 254 -1.28 18.83 11.14
N SER A 255 -0.69 19.39 10.08
CA SER A 255 -0.86 20.79 9.76
C SER A 255 -2.26 21.07 9.17
N VAL A 256 -2.87 22.19 9.51
CA VAL A 256 -4.13 22.65 8.88
C VAL A 256 -4.00 22.79 7.36
N LYS A 257 -2.82 23.14 6.87
CA LYS A 257 -2.52 23.18 5.42
C LYS A 257 -2.70 21.82 4.76
N GLU A 258 -2.25 20.76 5.41
CA GLU A 258 -2.43 19.40 4.91
C GLU A 258 -3.91 18.98 4.95
N MET A 259 -4.66 19.39 5.98
CA MET A 259 -6.10 19.14 6.04
C MET A 259 -6.86 19.79 4.88
N GLU A 260 -6.53 21.05 4.53
CA GLU A 260 -7.10 21.71 3.36
C GLU A 260 -6.74 21.01 2.05
N ALA A 261 -5.48 20.59 1.90
CA ALA A 261 -5.06 19.85 0.72
C ALA A 261 -5.81 18.51 0.60
N ILE A 262 -6.03 17.79 1.72
CA ILE A 262 -6.79 16.54 1.76
C ILE A 262 -8.27 16.81 1.39
N CYS A 263 -8.85 17.89 1.88
CA CYS A 263 -10.24 18.23 1.60
C CYS A 263 -10.49 18.33 0.07
N VAL A 264 -9.60 18.99 -0.67
CA VAL A 264 -9.64 19.06 -2.14
C VAL A 264 -9.29 17.71 -2.77
N GLY A 265 -8.24 17.05 -2.30
CA GLY A 265 -7.76 15.79 -2.87
C GLY A 265 -8.73 14.62 -2.68
N LEU A 266 -9.62 14.65 -1.68
CA LEU A 266 -10.68 13.66 -1.55
C LEU A 266 -11.71 13.76 -2.68
N ASP A 267 -12.01 14.98 -3.18
CA ASP A 267 -12.83 15.12 -4.39
C ASP A 267 -12.13 14.55 -5.62
N ASP A 268 -10.82 14.79 -5.77
CA ASP A 268 -10.00 14.19 -6.83
C ASP A 268 -10.07 12.64 -6.80
N THR A 269 -10.13 12.04 -5.62
CA THR A 269 -10.26 10.57 -5.49
C THR A 269 -11.65 10.03 -5.81
N MET A 270 -12.63 10.90 -5.97
CA MET A 270 -13.98 10.55 -6.43
C MET A 270 -14.17 10.74 -7.94
N ASP A 271 -13.17 11.25 -8.65
CA ASP A 271 -13.18 11.40 -10.10
C ASP A 271 -12.55 10.17 -10.76
N GLU A 272 -13.36 9.47 -11.57
CA GLU A 272 -12.97 8.25 -12.28
C GLU A 272 -11.76 8.48 -13.18
N ASN A 273 -11.68 9.63 -13.88
CA ASN A 273 -10.56 9.93 -14.78
C ASN A 273 -9.25 10.15 -14.01
N ILE A 274 -9.33 10.71 -12.80
CA ILE A 274 -8.16 10.94 -11.97
C ILE A 274 -7.65 9.63 -11.37
N ILE A 275 -8.55 8.81 -10.82
CA ILE A 275 -8.13 7.54 -10.22
C ILE A 275 -7.64 6.53 -11.28
N ALA A 276 -8.14 6.57 -12.50
CA ALA A 276 -7.70 5.72 -13.60
C ALA A 276 -6.23 5.94 -14.00
N GLN A 277 -5.69 7.15 -13.86
CA GLN A 277 -4.34 7.48 -14.33
C GLN A 277 -3.24 6.56 -13.76
N GLY A 278 -3.30 6.24 -12.47
CA GLY A 278 -2.31 5.34 -11.85
C GLY A 278 -2.37 3.92 -12.44
N PRO A 279 -3.50 3.21 -12.30
CA PRO A 279 -3.66 1.86 -12.85
C PRO A 279 -3.36 1.76 -14.35
N GLN A 280 -3.83 2.70 -15.18
CA GLN A 280 -3.56 2.68 -16.63
C GLN A 280 -2.06 2.79 -16.97
N PHE A 281 -1.32 3.65 -16.26
CA PHE A 281 0.15 3.73 -16.44
C PHE A 281 0.85 2.46 -15.95
N ILE A 282 0.34 1.84 -14.88
CA ILE A 282 0.87 0.58 -14.36
C ILE A 282 0.59 -0.56 -15.35
N GLU A 283 -0.62 -0.63 -15.88
CA GLU A 283 -1.01 -1.61 -16.90
C GLU A 283 -0.13 -1.47 -18.15
N TYR A 284 0.08 -0.25 -18.64
CA TYR A 284 1.00 0.01 -19.75
C TYR A 284 2.40 -0.52 -19.47
N LEU A 285 2.98 -0.14 -18.32
CA LEU A 285 4.34 -0.58 -17.94
C LEU A 285 4.42 -2.11 -17.79
N CYS A 286 3.42 -2.75 -17.17
CA CYS A 286 3.41 -4.20 -16.99
C CYS A 286 3.27 -4.93 -18.31
N ASN A 287 2.37 -4.50 -19.21
CA ASN A 287 2.13 -5.14 -20.49
C ASN A 287 3.38 -5.07 -21.39
N GLU A 288 4.00 -3.90 -21.49
CA GLU A 288 5.23 -3.73 -22.30
C GLU A 288 6.39 -4.62 -21.77
N LEU A 289 6.51 -4.76 -20.44
CA LEU A 289 7.51 -5.65 -19.85
C LEU A 289 7.16 -7.13 -20.05
N GLU A 290 5.89 -7.52 -19.91
CA GLU A 290 5.43 -8.89 -20.14
C GLU A 290 5.61 -9.29 -21.60
N ASP A 291 5.28 -8.43 -22.56
CA ASP A 291 5.48 -8.64 -24.00
C ASP A 291 6.97 -8.81 -24.35
N ALA A 292 7.87 -8.17 -23.58
CA ALA A 292 9.32 -8.38 -23.67
C ALA A 292 9.81 -9.65 -22.95
N GLY A 293 8.91 -10.47 -22.39
CA GLY A 293 9.26 -11.70 -21.66
C GLY A 293 9.81 -11.49 -20.25
N ILE A 294 9.67 -10.29 -19.71
CA ILE A 294 10.12 -9.96 -18.35
C ILE A 294 9.07 -10.38 -17.33
N PRO A 295 9.47 -11.10 -16.26
CA PRO A 295 8.52 -11.62 -15.29
C PRO A 295 7.96 -10.49 -14.39
N VAL A 296 6.67 -10.21 -14.54
CA VAL A 296 5.88 -9.28 -13.72
C VAL A 296 4.71 -9.98 -13.05
N VAL A 297 4.16 -9.35 -12.03
CA VAL A 297 2.93 -9.83 -11.39
C VAL A 297 1.72 -9.47 -12.26
N THR A 298 0.94 -10.49 -12.65
CA THR A 298 -0.27 -10.33 -13.46
C THR A 298 -1.51 -10.94 -12.75
N PRO A 299 -2.71 -10.38 -13.01
CA PRO A 299 -2.93 -9.10 -13.69
C PRO A 299 -2.30 -7.93 -12.91
N PRO A 300 -2.02 -6.80 -13.57
CA PRO A 300 -1.51 -5.62 -12.90
C PRO A 300 -2.42 -5.16 -11.76
N GLY A 301 -1.82 -4.89 -10.59
CA GLY A 301 -2.50 -4.31 -9.46
C GLY A 301 -2.33 -2.80 -9.39
N GLY A 302 -2.71 -2.20 -8.26
CA GLY A 302 -2.49 -0.79 -7.98
C GLY A 302 -1.06 -0.48 -7.53
N LEU A 303 -0.78 0.81 -7.32
CA LEU A 303 0.42 1.33 -6.70
C LEU A 303 1.68 1.32 -7.56
N GLY A 304 1.93 0.28 -8.35
CA GLY A 304 3.12 0.15 -9.20
C GLY A 304 3.19 -1.17 -9.95
N CYS A 305 4.10 -1.25 -10.91
CA CYS A 305 4.48 -2.50 -11.54
C CYS A 305 5.39 -3.29 -10.60
N HIS A 306 5.16 -4.59 -10.47
CA HIS A 306 5.91 -5.48 -9.58
C HIS A 306 6.64 -6.54 -10.41
N LEU A 307 7.97 -6.47 -10.40
CA LEU A 307 8.84 -7.47 -11.04
C LEU A 307 9.02 -8.67 -10.10
N ASP A 308 8.94 -9.89 -10.65
CA ASP A 308 9.25 -11.13 -9.93
C ASP A 308 10.77 -11.36 -9.95
N ALA A 309 11.45 -10.98 -8.87
CA ALA A 309 12.90 -11.08 -8.81
C ALA A 309 13.40 -12.52 -8.83
N MET A 310 12.66 -13.49 -8.27
CA MET A 310 13.05 -14.91 -8.32
C MET A 310 13.09 -15.47 -9.74
N LYS A 311 12.21 -14.97 -10.63
CA LYS A 311 12.21 -15.33 -12.05
C LYS A 311 13.16 -14.47 -12.88
N PHE A 312 13.37 -13.21 -12.48
CA PHE A 312 14.27 -12.30 -13.19
C PHE A 312 15.73 -12.70 -13.03
N VAL A 313 16.15 -13.01 -11.80
CA VAL A 313 17.52 -13.41 -11.41
C VAL A 313 17.55 -14.78 -10.72
N PRO A 314 17.17 -15.86 -11.43
CA PRO A 314 16.99 -17.20 -10.82
C PRO A 314 18.29 -17.80 -10.29
N HIS A 315 19.45 -17.27 -10.64
CA HIS A 315 20.76 -17.68 -10.18
C HIS A 315 21.15 -17.10 -8.81
N ILE A 316 20.38 -16.10 -8.30
CA ILE A 316 20.61 -15.52 -6.98
C ILE A 316 19.75 -16.27 -5.96
N ALA A 317 20.41 -16.91 -5.00
CA ALA A 317 19.70 -17.61 -3.92
C ALA A 317 18.93 -16.59 -3.04
N ARG A 318 17.81 -17.02 -2.48
CA ARG A 318 16.96 -16.16 -1.67
C ARG A 318 17.69 -15.50 -0.50
N LYS A 319 18.58 -16.23 0.19
CA LYS A 319 19.43 -15.72 1.28
C LYS A 319 20.36 -14.57 0.86
N ASP A 320 20.58 -14.40 -0.43
CA ASP A 320 21.41 -13.35 -1.02
C ASP A 320 20.55 -12.19 -1.60
N TYR A 321 19.28 -12.08 -1.18
CA TYR A 321 18.34 -10.98 -1.41
C TYR A 321 18.12 -10.62 -2.89
N PRO A 322 17.51 -11.50 -3.71
CA PRO A 322 17.32 -11.28 -5.15
C PRO A 322 16.51 -10.02 -5.47
N ALA A 323 15.47 -9.69 -4.69
CA ALA A 323 14.71 -8.45 -4.91
C ALA A 323 15.53 -7.19 -4.61
N GLY A 324 16.35 -7.21 -3.57
CA GLY A 324 17.29 -6.12 -3.27
C GLY A 324 18.36 -5.96 -4.34
N SER A 325 18.93 -7.08 -4.81
CA SER A 325 19.91 -7.11 -5.91
C SER A 325 19.33 -6.54 -7.21
N LEU A 326 18.11 -6.96 -7.57
CA LEU A 326 17.42 -6.45 -8.76
C LEU A 326 17.10 -4.95 -8.62
N ALA A 327 16.65 -4.49 -7.46
CA ALA A 327 16.39 -3.06 -7.22
C ALA A 327 17.66 -2.21 -7.38
N ALA A 328 18.79 -2.68 -6.89
CA ALA A 328 20.09 -2.02 -7.07
C ALA A 328 20.54 -2.02 -8.54
N ALA A 329 20.36 -3.14 -9.25
CA ALA A 329 20.71 -3.27 -10.66
C ALA A 329 19.86 -2.35 -11.56
N ILE A 330 18.54 -2.25 -11.30
CA ILE A 330 17.65 -1.30 -11.99
C ILE A 330 18.13 0.14 -11.79
N TYR A 331 18.55 0.47 -10.56
CA TYR A 331 19.09 1.80 -10.29
C TYR A 331 20.37 2.10 -11.08
N ILE A 332 21.28 1.13 -11.20
CA ILE A 332 22.51 1.26 -11.99
C ILE A 332 22.16 1.45 -13.49
N ALA A 333 21.21 0.67 -14.01
CA ALA A 333 20.87 0.66 -15.43
C ALA A 333 20.00 1.86 -15.87
N SER A 334 19.22 2.46 -14.96
CA SER A 334 18.18 3.42 -15.34
C SER A 334 18.14 4.70 -14.49
N GLY A 335 18.81 4.72 -13.34
CA GLY A 335 18.61 5.77 -12.35
C GLY A 335 17.23 5.69 -11.64
N ALA A 336 16.39 4.70 -11.94
CA ALA A 336 15.13 4.50 -11.28
C ALA A 336 15.33 3.73 -9.97
N ARG A 337 14.85 4.31 -8.87
CA ARG A 337 14.96 3.71 -7.55
C ARG A 337 13.65 2.97 -7.22
N GLY A 338 13.60 1.68 -7.49
CA GLY A 338 12.53 0.78 -7.08
C GLY A 338 12.52 0.55 -5.56
N MET A 339 11.49 -0.11 -5.08
CA MET A 339 11.38 -0.57 -3.69
C MET A 339 11.40 -2.10 -3.65
N GLU A 340 12.33 -2.63 -2.92
CA GLU A 340 12.36 -4.04 -2.59
C GLU A 340 11.13 -4.40 -1.74
N ARG A 341 10.51 -5.55 -2.03
CA ARG A 341 9.37 -6.13 -1.33
C ARG A 341 9.59 -7.63 -1.19
N GLY A 342 10.57 -7.98 -0.40
CA GLY A 342 11.03 -9.34 -0.15
C GLY A 342 11.74 -9.43 1.19
N GLY A 343 12.77 -10.25 1.29
CA GLY A 343 13.46 -10.59 2.53
C GLY A 343 14.14 -9.45 3.28
N ILE A 344 14.38 -8.29 2.64
CA ILE A 344 14.94 -7.09 3.32
C ILE A 344 13.85 -6.29 4.03
N ASP A 345 12.70 -6.09 3.35
CA ASP A 345 11.56 -5.29 3.89
C ASP A 345 10.77 -6.10 4.94
N GLU A 346 10.66 -7.41 4.74
CA GLU A 346 9.94 -8.36 5.58
C GLU A 346 10.89 -9.54 5.91
N PRO A 347 11.72 -9.44 6.95
CA PRO A 347 12.60 -10.56 7.35
C PRO A 347 11.78 -11.81 7.67
N TRP A 348 12.21 -12.93 7.12
CA TRP A 348 11.55 -14.21 7.28
C TRP A 348 12.27 -15.07 8.34
N ASP A 349 11.53 -15.69 9.25
CA ASP A 349 12.00 -16.89 9.94
C ASP A 349 11.83 -18.08 9.01
N ASP A 350 12.84 -18.95 8.93
CA ASP A 350 12.85 -20.14 8.06
C ASP A 350 11.62 -21.06 8.26
N ALA A 351 10.98 -21.00 9.42
CA ALA A 351 9.78 -21.74 9.74
C ALA A 351 8.48 -21.17 9.14
N ASP A 352 8.48 -19.88 8.77
CA ASP A 352 7.30 -19.15 8.29
C ASP A 352 7.27 -18.95 6.76
N VAL A 353 8.23 -19.58 6.06
CA VAL A 353 8.52 -19.25 4.65
C VAL A 353 7.46 -19.75 3.66
N GLU A 354 6.71 -20.80 3.98
CA GLU A 354 5.65 -21.32 3.11
C GLU A 354 4.25 -21.08 3.73
N PRO A 355 3.31 -20.57 2.93
CA PRO A 355 3.36 -20.14 1.52
C PRO A 355 3.75 -18.66 1.31
N TYR A 356 3.83 -17.84 2.34
CA TYR A 356 3.85 -16.38 2.25
C TYR A 356 5.24 -15.79 1.99
N GLY A 357 6.29 -16.50 2.37
CA GLY A 357 7.68 -16.09 2.20
C GLY A 357 8.24 -16.16 0.78
N ALA A 358 7.45 -16.56 -0.22
CA ALA A 358 7.92 -16.73 -1.59
C ALA A 358 7.92 -15.45 -2.45
N MET A 359 7.43 -14.34 -1.92
CA MET A 359 7.27 -13.09 -2.68
C MET A 359 8.54 -12.23 -2.59
N GLU A 360 9.45 -12.43 -3.55
CA GLU A 360 10.60 -11.56 -3.78
C GLU A 360 10.28 -10.63 -4.95
N LEU A 361 9.74 -9.44 -4.65
CA LEU A 361 9.27 -8.51 -5.66
C LEU A 361 10.06 -7.20 -5.64
N VAL A 362 10.21 -6.58 -6.80
CA VAL A 362 10.64 -5.18 -6.91
C VAL A 362 9.47 -4.34 -7.38
N ARG A 363 9.02 -3.44 -6.53
CA ARG A 363 7.95 -2.51 -6.88
C ARG A 363 8.50 -1.25 -7.53
N LEU A 364 8.04 -0.97 -8.73
CA LEU A 364 8.22 0.28 -9.43
C LEU A 364 6.94 1.11 -9.24
N ALA A 365 6.91 1.94 -8.21
CA ALA A 365 5.74 2.75 -7.89
C ALA A 365 5.49 3.80 -8.98
N VAL A 366 4.23 3.92 -9.40
CA VAL A 366 3.78 4.89 -10.40
C VAL A 366 2.74 5.83 -9.79
N PRO A 367 3.19 6.84 -9.02
CA PRO A 367 2.29 7.84 -8.45
C PRO A 367 1.71 8.75 -9.55
N ARG A 368 0.47 9.19 -9.34
CA ARG A 368 -0.26 10.03 -10.30
C ARG A 368 0.42 11.38 -10.50
N ARG A 369 0.37 11.90 -11.72
CA ARG A 369 0.87 13.24 -12.09
C ARG A 369 2.37 13.45 -11.86
N VAL A 370 3.16 12.35 -11.78
CA VAL A 370 4.60 12.41 -11.50
C VAL A 370 5.44 12.03 -12.71
N TYR A 371 5.04 11.02 -13.46
CA TYR A 371 5.80 10.50 -14.60
C TYR A 371 5.05 10.68 -15.91
N THR A 372 5.82 10.79 -17.01
CA THR A 372 5.34 10.83 -18.38
C THR A 372 5.54 9.47 -19.06
N VAL A 373 4.82 9.21 -20.17
CA VAL A 373 5.00 8.01 -20.99
C VAL A 373 6.45 7.88 -21.48
N SER A 374 7.10 8.99 -21.86
CA SER A 374 8.51 8.97 -22.30
C SER A 374 9.46 8.46 -21.20
N GLN A 375 9.17 8.77 -19.93
CA GLN A 375 9.96 8.25 -18.82
C GLN A 375 9.69 6.76 -18.56
N MET A 376 8.46 6.30 -18.81
CA MET A 376 8.13 4.87 -18.76
C MET A 376 8.85 4.11 -19.86
N ASN A 377 8.80 4.60 -21.11
CA ASN A 377 9.49 3.98 -22.23
C ASN A 377 11.00 3.87 -21.99
N TYR A 378 11.61 4.94 -21.47
CA TYR A 378 13.02 4.88 -21.09
C TYR A 378 13.28 3.80 -20.03
N LEU A 379 12.41 3.68 -19.03
CA LEU A 379 12.55 2.65 -17.99
C LEU A 379 12.38 1.24 -18.56
N ILE A 380 11.40 1.04 -19.45
CA ILE A 380 11.17 -0.23 -20.16
C ILE A 380 12.43 -0.65 -20.93
N ASP A 381 12.98 0.24 -21.77
CA ASP A 381 14.21 -0.02 -22.53
C ASP A 381 15.38 -0.44 -21.63
N ARG A 382 15.53 0.22 -20.47
CA ARG A 382 16.62 -0.09 -19.55
C ARG A 382 16.40 -1.39 -18.78
N ILE A 383 15.16 -1.75 -18.48
CA ILE A 383 14.84 -3.03 -17.83
C ILE A 383 15.01 -4.17 -18.83
N CYS A 384 14.62 -4.00 -20.10
CA CYS A 384 14.87 -4.98 -21.16
C CYS A 384 16.38 -5.24 -21.31
N TRP A 385 17.18 -4.17 -21.44
CA TRP A 385 18.64 -4.30 -21.50
C TRP A 385 19.19 -5.03 -20.24
N LEU A 386 18.69 -4.69 -19.06
CA LEU A 386 19.11 -5.33 -17.82
C LEU A 386 18.77 -6.82 -17.79
N TYR A 387 17.58 -7.18 -18.31
CA TYR A 387 17.16 -8.58 -18.41
C TYR A 387 18.04 -9.41 -19.31
N ASP A 388 18.49 -8.85 -20.45
CA ASP A 388 19.46 -9.48 -21.36
C ASP A 388 20.84 -9.64 -20.70
N ASN A 389 21.19 -8.79 -19.75
CA ASN A 389 22.47 -8.80 -19.03
C ASN A 389 22.33 -9.30 -17.57
N ARG A 390 21.23 -9.94 -17.20
CA ARG A 390 20.90 -10.31 -15.81
C ARG A 390 21.92 -11.21 -15.10
N GLU A 391 22.67 -11.99 -15.87
CA GLU A 391 23.73 -12.85 -15.35
C GLU A 391 24.90 -12.07 -14.70
N LEU A 392 25.01 -10.76 -14.99
CA LEU A 392 25.98 -9.89 -14.34
C LEU A 392 25.54 -9.46 -12.93
N ILE A 393 24.28 -9.66 -12.56
CA ILE A 393 23.74 -9.27 -11.26
C ILE A 393 24.13 -10.33 -10.23
N GLY A 394 24.73 -9.92 -9.14
CA GLY A 394 25.06 -10.79 -8.01
C GLY A 394 24.21 -10.49 -6.78
N GLY A 395 24.40 -11.29 -5.73
CA GLY A 395 23.69 -11.16 -4.47
C GLY A 395 24.14 -9.96 -3.61
N LEU A 396 23.39 -9.75 -2.54
CA LEU A 396 23.69 -8.80 -1.47
C LEU A 396 23.86 -9.54 -0.14
N LYS A 397 24.49 -8.86 0.82
CA LYS A 397 24.59 -9.31 2.22
C LYS A 397 24.54 -8.11 3.15
N PHE A 398 24.00 -8.29 4.33
CA PHE A 398 24.11 -7.28 5.38
C PHE A 398 25.56 -7.10 5.85
N GLU A 399 25.92 -5.88 6.25
CA GLU A 399 27.25 -5.56 6.75
C GLU A 399 27.50 -6.15 8.15
N THR A 400 26.44 -6.28 8.94
CA THR A 400 26.46 -6.78 10.31
C THR A 400 25.65 -8.07 10.44
N GLU A 401 25.94 -8.88 11.46
CA GLU A 401 25.13 -10.05 11.82
C GLU A 401 24.02 -9.68 12.83
N GLY A 402 22.90 -10.36 12.78
CA GLY A 402 21.77 -10.21 13.72
C GLY A 402 20.43 -9.87 13.05
N PRO A 403 19.41 -9.49 13.84
CA PRO A 403 18.15 -9.05 13.29
C PRO A 403 18.33 -7.76 12.48
N HIS A 404 17.91 -7.76 11.24
CA HIS A 404 18.07 -6.65 10.31
C HIS A 404 16.74 -5.97 9.97
N ASN A 405 16.85 -4.75 9.46
CA ASN A 405 15.75 -4.00 8.89
C ASN A 405 16.24 -3.22 7.66
N PHE A 406 15.33 -2.61 6.92
CA PHE A 406 15.64 -1.91 5.66
C PHE A 406 16.48 -0.63 5.82
N TYR A 407 16.87 -0.23 7.04
CA TYR A 407 17.83 0.85 7.29
C TYR A 407 19.28 0.34 7.38
N ASP A 408 19.47 -0.96 7.55
CA ASP A 408 20.78 -1.53 7.73
C ASP A 408 21.52 -1.58 6.40
N LYS A 409 22.83 -1.46 6.47
CA LYS A 409 23.68 -1.40 5.29
C LYS A 409 23.82 -2.77 4.65
N LEU A 410 23.71 -2.78 3.33
CA LEU A 410 23.95 -3.93 2.48
C LEU A 410 25.18 -3.70 1.61
N ASN A 411 25.98 -4.74 1.46
CA ASN A 411 27.11 -4.80 0.56
C ASN A 411 26.85 -5.81 -0.56
N SER A 412 27.43 -5.60 -1.73
CA SER A 412 27.43 -6.60 -2.78
C SER A 412 28.30 -7.81 -2.36
N VAL A 413 27.88 -9.02 -2.74
CA VAL A 413 28.67 -10.25 -2.48
C VAL A 413 29.97 -10.27 -3.28
N SER A 414 30.00 -9.54 -4.41
CA SER A 414 31.16 -9.41 -5.31
C SER A 414 31.20 -8.02 -5.95
N ASP A 415 32.07 -7.81 -6.92
CA ASP A 415 32.21 -6.58 -7.72
C ASP A 415 31.18 -6.47 -8.87
N TRP A 416 30.02 -7.12 -8.73
CA TRP A 416 28.99 -7.11 -9.77
C TRP A 416 28.44 -5.73 -10.09
N PRO A 417 28.28 -4.79 -9.12
CA PRO A 417 27.79 -3.45 -9.45
C PRO A 417 28.74 -2.68 -10.38
N GLU A 418 30.03 -2.78 -10.16
CA GLU A 418 31.07 -2.19 -10.98
C GLU A 418 31.09 -2.80 -12.39
N LYS A 419 30.97 -4.14 -12.51
CA LYS A 419 30.91 -4.85 -13.77
C LYS A 419 29.68 -4.45 -14.57
N LEU A 420 28.51 -4.40 -13.93
CA LEU A 420 27.26 -3.98 -14.57
C LEU A 420 27.34 -2.54 -15.03
N ALA A 421 27.87 -1.63 -14.20
CA ALA A 421 28.08 -0.23 -14.57
C ALA A 421 29.09 -0.06 -15.73
N ALA A 422 30.14 -0.88 -15.76
CA ALA A 422 31.09 -0.87 -16.88
C ALA A 422 30.43 -1.34 -18.18
N LYS A 423 29.66 -2.43 -18.15
CA LYS A 423 28.89 -2.91 -19.30
C LYS A 423 27.90 -1.87 -19.80
N PHE A 424 27.20 -1.20 -18.87
CA PHE A 424 26.26 -0.12 -19.21
C PHE A 424 26.97 1.02 -19.97
N ARG A 425 28.13 1.47 -19.49
CA ARG A 425 28.91 2.52 -20.15
C ARG A 425 29.42 2.09 -21.53
N MET A 426 29.77 0.82 -21.70
CA MET A 426 30.17 0.29 -23.02
C MET A 426 29.03 0.39 -24.04
N ASP A 427 27.79 0.08 -23.62
CA ASP A 427 26.65 0.00 -24.52
C ASP A 427 25.99 1.38 -24.77
N PHE A 428 25.96 2.25 -23.77
CA PHE A 428 25.23 3.52 -23.80
C PHE A 428 26.10 4.77 -23.64
N GLY A 429 27.40 4.62 -23.38
CA GLY A 429 28.27 5.74 -23.05
C GLY A 429 27.85 6.42 -21.75
N ASP A 430 28.00 7.76 -21.71
CA ASP A 430 27.61 8.59 -20.55
C ASP A 430 26.15 9.09 -20.64
N SER A 431 25.28 8.33 -21.29
CA SER A 431 23.88 8.70 -21.61
C SER A 431 22.87 8.54 -20.43
N LEU A 432 23.35 8.54 -19.19
CA LEU A 432 22.47 8.53 -18.00
C LEU A 432 21.82 9.87 -17.72
#